data_acfe1f9fbad6a064b339d11a7fd7eb83
#
_entry.id   acfe1f9fbad6a064b339d11a7fd7eb83
#
_cell.length_a   1.000
_cell.length_b   1.000
_cell.length_c   1.000
_cell.angle_alpha   90.00
_cell.angle_beta   90.00
_cell.angle_gamma   90.00
#
_symmetry.space_group_name_H-M   'P 1'
#
loop_
_entity.id
_entity.type
_entity.pdbx_description
1 polymer ?
#
loop_
_entity_poly.entity_id
_entity_poly.type
_entity_poly.pdbx_seq_one_letter_code
_entity_poly.pdbx_strand_id
1 'polypeptide(L)'
;MRIYIAGPMRGIPQLNYPAFFEAKEHLESLGHQVVCPPMMDRALGYAEWENAPIPNVTPAQLREMMLIDLVAISHCDAVYLLKGWSNSRGCAVEVAFAEFLGIPFLGGLG
;
A
#
# COMPACT_ATOMS: atom_id res chain seq x y z
N MET A 1 -1.29 11.32 13.00
CA MET A 1 -0.95 11.51 11.57
C MET A 1 -1.82 10.63 10.70
N ARG A 2 -1.96 11.02 9.45
CA ARG A 2 -2.57 10.18 8.42
C ARG A 2 -1.44 9.50 7.66
N ILE A 3 -1.41 8.17 7.71
CA ILE A 3 -0.28 7.37 7.20
C ILE A 3 -0.75 6.42 6.10
N TYR A 4 -0.06 6.47 4.96
CA TYR A 4 -0.26 5.52 3.87
C TYR A 4 0.72 4.35 4.02
N ILE A 5 0.23 3.11 3.84
CA ILE A 5 1.09 1.93 3.89
C ILE A 5 1.51 1.55 2.48
N ALA A 6 2.81 1.54 2.21
CA ALA A 6 3.37 1.08 0.94
C ALA A 6 4.14 -0.22 1.16
N GLY A 7 3.90 -1.20 0.30
CA GLY A 7 4.56 -2.48 0.40
C GLY A 7 4.37 -3.33 -0.86
N PRO A 8 5.14 -4.42 -0.99
CA PRO A 8 5.03 -5.30 -2.15
C PRO A 8 3.70 -6.04 -2.13
N MET A 9 3.07 -6.16 -3.29
CA MET A 9 1.78 -6.85 -3.45
C MET A 9 1.84 -7.90 -4.57
N ARG A 10 2.23 -7.49 -5.78
CA ARG A 10 2.20 -8.38 -6.95
C ARG A 10 3.19 -9.52 -6.80
N GLY A 11 2.74 -10.73 -7.18
CA GLY A 11 3.57 -11.93 -7.10
C GLY A 11 3.65 -12.54 -5.71
N ILE A 12 2.94 -12.01 -4.75
CA ILE A 12 2.87 -12.52 -3.37
C ILE A 12 1.47 -13.07 -3.13
N PRO A 13 1.33 -14.24 -2.48
CA PRO A 13 0.01 -14.79 -2.17
C PRO A 13 -0.85 -13.78 -1.43
N GLN A 14 -2.13 -13.70 -1.79
CA GLN A 14 -3.11 -12.77 -1.22
C GLN A 14 -2.70 -11.30 -1.40
N LEU A 15 -1.86 -10.98 -2.40
CA LEU A 15 -1.29 -9.65 -2.62
C LEU A 15 -0.65 -9.06 -1.35
N ASN A 16 -0.11 -9.91 -0.49
CA ASN A 16 0.53 -9.52 0.77
C ASN A 16 -0.43 -8.82 1.75
N TYR A 17 -1.73 -8.97 1.60
CA TYR A 17 -2.73 -8.33 2.46
C TYR A 17 -2.49 -8.54 3.96
N PRO A 18 -2.13 -9.76 4.43
CA PRO A 18 -1.87 -9.95 5.86
C PRO A 18 -0.83 -9.00 6.45
N ALA A 19 0.25 -8.71 5.71
CA ALA A 19 1.27 -7.77 6.18
C ALA A 19 0.74 -6.34 6.27
N PHE A 20 -0.12 -5.94 5.31
CA PHE A 20 -0.77 -4.63 5.34
C PHE A 20 -1.70 -4.50 6.54
N PHE A 21 -2.50 -5.52 6.83
CA PHE A 21 -3.43 -5.49 7.95
C PHE A 21 -2.71 -5.47 9.31
N GLU A 22 -1.61 -6.20 9.43
CA GLU A 22 -0.79 -6.19 10.63
C GLU A 22 -0.22 -4.78 10.89
N ALA A 23 0.32 -4.15 9.87
CA ALA A 23 0.85 -2.79 9.98
C ALA A 23 -0.28 -1.79 10.31
N LYS A 24 -1.44 -1.95 9.68
CA LYS A 24 -2.61 -1.10 9.94
C LYS A 24 -3.01 -1.16 11.41
N GLU A 25 -3.15 -2.36 11.96
CA GLU A 25 -3.48 -2.55 13.38
C GLU A 25 -2.46 -1.87 14.28
N HIS A 26 -1.18 -2.08 14.00
CA HIS A 26 -0.09 -1.50 14.79
C HIS A 26 -0.16 0.03 14.79
N LEU A 27 -0.26 0.64 13.62
CA LEU A 27 -0.30 2.11 13.48
C LEU A 27 -1.55 2.70 14.11
N GLU A 28 -2.71 2.05 13.97
CA GLU A 28 -3.95 2.50 14.59
C GLU A 28 -3.87 2.41 16.10
N SER A 29 -3.19 1.41 16.66
CA SER A 29 -2.99 1.29 18.09
C SER A 29 -2.16 2.44 18.67
N LEU A 30 -1.36 3.10 17.83
CA LEU A 30 -0.59 4.29 18.21
C LEU A 30 -1.36 5.59 18.02
N GLY A 31 -2.63 5.52 17.61
CA GLY A 31 -3.49 6.68 17.46
C GLY A 31 -3.48 7.33 16.06
N HIS A 32 -2.88 6.67 15.05
CA HIS A 32 -2.84 7.19 13.70
C HIS A 32 -4.07 6.81 12.88
N GLN A 33 -4.42 7.65 11.89
CA GLN A 33 -5.32 7.26 10.81
C GLN A 33 -4.50 6.56 9.74
N VAL A 34 -5.01 5.46 9.21
CA VAL A 34 -4.25 4.65 8.26
C VAL A 34 -4.99 4.52 6.93
N VAL A 35 -4.28 4.78 5.84
CA VAL A 35 -4.76 4.52 4.49
C VAL A 35 -4.09 3.23 4.03
N CYS A 36 -4.87 2.18 3.89
CA CYS A 36 -4.39 0.83 3.61
C CYS A 36 -4.87 0.39 2.22
N PRO A 37 -3.96 0.17 1.24
CA PRO A 37 -4.35 -0.23 -0.11
C PRO A 37 -5.32 -1.42 -0.19
N PRO A 38 -5.17 -2.51 0.60
CA PRO A 38 -6.16 -3.59 0.60
C PRO A 38 -7.58 -3.14 0.88
N MET A 39 -7.77 -2.15 1.75
CA MET A 39 -9.11 -1.61 2.05
C MET A 39 -9.67 -0.85 0.86
N MET A 40 -8.81 -0.16 0.10
CA MET A 40 -9.22 0.52 -1.13
C MET A 40 -9.58 -0.50 -2.21
N ASP A 41 -8.84 -1.60 -2.32
CA ASP A 41 -9.15 -2.69 -3.26
C ASP A 41 -10.50 -3.30 -2.96
N ARG A 42 -10.84 -3.51 -1.69
CA ARG A 42 -12.17 -3.98 -1.28
C ARG A 42 -13.27 -3.02 -1.74
N ALA A 43 -13.04 -1.73 -1.58
CA ALA A 43 -13.99 -0.70 -1.99
C ALA A 43 -14.21 -0.68 -3.50
N LEU A 44 -13.20 -1.10 -4.28
CA LEU A 44 -13.29 -1.24 -5.74
C LEU A 44 -13.92 -2.56 -6.19
N GLY A 45 -14.23 -3.47 -5.27
CA GLY A 45 -14.82 -4.76 -5.60
C GLY A 45 -13.83 -5.89 -5.83
N TYR A 46 -12.59 -5.75 -5.40
CA TYR A 46 -11.54 -6.76 -5.58
C TYR A 46 -11.31 -7.62 -4.33
N ALA A 47 -12.34 -7.80 -3.51
CA ALA A 47 -12.25 -8.56 -2.26
C ALA A 47 -11.81 -10.02 -2.46
N GLU A 48 -12.12 -10.62 -3.62
CA GLU A 48 -11.74 -11.99 -3.93
C GLU A 48 -10.22 -12.20 -3.97
N TRP A 49 -9.44 -11.16 -4.15
CA TRP A 49 -7.98 -11.27 -4.17
C TRP A 49 -7.40 -11.71 -2.84
N GLU A 50 -8.11 -11.49 -1.74
CA GLU A 50 -7.65 -11.87 -0.41
C GLU A 50 -7.49 -13.39 -0.26
N ASN A 51 -8.26 -14.15 -1.01
CA ASN A 51 -8.27 -15.61 -0.94
C ASN A 51 -7.53 -16.27 -2.09
N ALA A 52 -7.02 -15.49 -3.04
CA ALA A 52 -6.29 -16.03 -4.18
C ALA A 52 -4.83 -16.30 -3.82
N PRO A 53 -4.25 -17.43 -4.25
CA PRO A 53 -2.83 -17.71 -4.00
C PRO A 53 -1.92 -16.64 -4.59
N ILE A 54 -2.09 -16.34 -5.88
CA ILE A 54 -1.42 -15.23 -6.58
C ILE A 54 -2.45 -14.64 -7.54
N PRO A 55 -3.10 -13.55 -7.17
CA PRO A 55 -4.15 -12.96 -8.00
C PRO A 55 -3.63 -12.46 -9.34
N ASN A 56 -4.49 -12.58 -10.35
CA ASN A 56 -4.21 -12.08 -11.69
C ASN A 56 -4.73 -10.64 -11.81
N VAL A 57 -3.80 -9.69 -11.89
CA VAL A 57 -4.11 -8.25 -11.98
C VAL A 57 -3.89 -7.80 -13.42
N THR A 58 -4.94 -7.29 -14.06
CA THR A 58 -4.86 -6.81 -15.45
C THR A 58 -4.14 -5.45 -15.53
N PRO A 59 -3.59 -5.07 -16.70
CA PRO A 59 -3.00 -3.75 -16.87
C PRO A 59 -3.96 -2.60 -16.56
N ALA A 60 -5.24 -2.74 -16.90
CA ALA A 60 -6.25 -1.73 -16.61
C ALA A 60 -6.48 -1.58 -15.11
N GLN A 61 -6.56 -2.69 -14.38
CA GLN A 61 -6.68 -2.69 -12.92
C GLN A 61 -5.44 -2.06 -12.27
N LEU A 62 -4.26 -2.38 -12.79
CA LEU A 62 -3.00 -1.85 -12.28
C LEU A 62 -2.93 -0.32 -12.41
N ARG A 63 -3.37 0.22 -13.54
CA ARG A 63 -3.44 1.67 -13.75
C ARG A 63 -4.39 2.34 -12.77
N GLU A 64 -5.58 1.78 -12.64
CA GLU A 64 -6.61 2.31 -11.75
C GLU A 64 -6.11 2.33 -10.30
N MET A 65 -5.54 1.23 -9.84
CA MET A 65 -5.01 1.12 -8.48
C MET A 65 -3.90 2.12 -8.23
N MET A 66 -2.96 2.26 -9.18
CA MET A 66 -1.84 3.20 -9.01
C MET A 66 -2.32 4.64 -8.93
N LEU A 67 -3.26 5.05 -9.76
CA LEU A 67 -3.79 6.41 -9.73
C LEU A 67 -4.48 6.71 -8.39
N ILE A 68 -5.27 5.77 -7.91
CA ILE A 68 -5.95 5.89 -6.61
C ILE A 68 -4.94 5.97 -5.47
N ASP A 69 -3.90 5.14 -5.52
CA ASP A 69 -2.86 5.11 -4.50
C ASP A 69 -2.09 6.43 -4.45
N LEU A 70 -1.72 6.97 -5.59
CA LEU A 70 -0.99 8.24 -5.66
C LEU A 70 -1.83 9.41 -5.13
N VAL A 71 -3.12 9.45 -5.47
CA VAL A 71 -4.03 10.44 -4.91
C VAL A 71 -4.11 10.31 -3.39
N ALA A 72 -4.23 9.08 -2.89
CA ALA A 72 -4.28 8.82 -1.45
C ALA A 72 -3.01 9.31 -0.75
N ILE A 73 -1.83 9.02 -1.31
CA ILE A 73 -0.54 9.46 -0.77
C ILE A 73 -0.50 10.99 -0.66
N SER A 74 -1.02 11.69 -1.66
CA SER A 74 -1.00 13.15 -1.68
C SER A 74 -1.77 13.79 -0.52
N HIS A 75 -2.64 13.04 0.15
CA HIS A 75 -3.42 13.47 1.30
C HIS A 75 -2.89 12.94 2.63
N CYS A 76 -1.74 12.27 2.63
CA CYS A 76 -1.16 11.68 3.83
C CYS A 76 0.00 12.51 4.38
N ASP A 77 0.25 12.37 5.69
CA ASP A 77 1.34 13.05 6.38
C ASP A 77 2.65 12.26 6.32
N ALA A 78 2.56 10.95 6.15
CA ALA A 78 3.71 10.05 6.09
C ALA A 78 3.38 8.79 5.31
N VAL A 79 4.42 8.10 4.85
CA VAL A 79 4.31 6.77 4.23
C VAL A 79 5.05 5.76 5.10
N TYR A 80 4.36 4.69 5.47
CA TYR A 80 4.94 3.57 6.21
C TYR A 80 5.34 2.48 5.23
N LEU A 81 6.63 2.13 5.23
CA LEU A 81 7.19 1.16 4.29
C LEU A 81 7.21 -0.24 4.90
N LEU A 82 6.58 -1.20 4.24
CA LEU A 82 6.64 -2.61 4.65
C LEU A 82 7.95 -3.25 4.20
N LYS A 83 8.34 -4.32 4.88
CA LYS A 83 9.51 -5.12 4.50
C LYS A 83 9.39 -5.56 3.03
N GLY A 84 10.48 -5.45 2.30
CA GLY A 84 10.54 -5.83 0.89
C GLY A 84 10.06 -4.78 -0.08
N TRP A 85 9.70 -3.59 0.39
CA TRP A 85 9.20 -2.50 -0.46
C TRP A 85 10.15 -2.16 -1.61
N SER A 86 11.45 -2.23 -1.38
CA SER A 86 12.46 -1.87 -2.39
C SER A 86 12.52 -2.84 -3.57
N ASN A 87 11.93 -4.02 -3.44
CA ASN A 87 11.86 -5.02 -4.51
C ASN A 87 10.57 -4.88 -5.33
N SER A 88 9.71 -3.94 -4.99
CA SER A 88 8.42 -3.72 -5.66
C SER A 88 8.50 -2.53 -6.61
N ARG A 89 8.15 -2.77 -7.88
CA ARG A 89 8.10 -1.70 -8.89
C ARG A 89 7.02 -0.67 -8.56
N GLY A 90 5.88 -1.11 -8.05
CA GLY A 90 4.81 -0.22 -7.62
C GLY A 90 5.23 0.66 -6.46
N CYS A 91 5.89 0.08 -5.46
CA CYS A 91 6.42 0.85 -4.34
C CYS A 91 7.47 1.88 -4.79
N ALA A 92 8.30 1.54 -5.78
CA ALA A 92 9.29 2.49 -6.30
C ALA A 92 8.60 3.76 -6.83
N VAL A 93 7.48 3.62 -7.52
CA VAL A 93 6.69 4.75 -8.03
C VAL A 93 6.10 5.54 -6.87
N GLU A 94 5.49 4.87 -5.91
CA GLU A 94 4.87 5.51 -4.75
C GLU A 94 5.89 6.26 -3.90
N VAL A 95 7.05 5.66 -3.67
CA VAL A 95 8.15 6.28 -2.92
C VAL A 95 8.68 7.52 -3.64
N ALA A 96 8.92 7.43 -4.94
CA ALA A 96 9.40 8.56 -5.74
C ALA A 96 8.39 9.72 -5.70
N PHE A 97 7.10 9.42 -5.79
CA PHE A 97 6.04 10.42 -5.72
C PHE A 97 6.00 11.09 -4.35
N ALA A 98 6.06 10.31 -3.27
CA ALA A 98 6.07 10.84 -1.91
C ALA A 98 7.32 11.70 -1.65
N GLU A 99 8.48 11.26 -2.12
CA GLU A 99 9.72 12.05 -2.04
C GLU A 99 9.58 13.41 -2.74
N PHE A 100 9.01 13.39 -3.93
CA PHE A 100 8.76 14.62 -4.68
C PHE A 100 7.90 15.60 -3.90
N LEU A 101 6.90 15.09 -3.17
CA LEU A 101 6.00 15.92 -2.35
C LEU A 101 6.58 16.28 -0.98
N GLY A 102 7.75 15.78 -0.63
CA GLY A 102 8.36 16.03 0.68
C GLY A 102 7.69 15.28 1.83
N ILE A 103 6.97 14.19 1.54
CA ILE A 103 6.31 13.37 2.55
C ILE A 103 7.33 12.42 3.20
N PRO A 104 7.46 12.42 4.54
CA PRO A 104 8.43 11.57 5.22
C PRO A 104 8.06 10.10 5.23
N PHE A 105 9.07 9.24 5.43
CA PHE A 105 8.91 7.79 5.48
C PHE A 105 9.14 7.26 6.89
N LEU A 106 8.37 6.20 7.23
CA LEU A 106 8.48 5.47 8.48
C LEU A 106 8.65 3.98 8.14
N GLY A 107 9.26 3.21 9.04
CA GLY A 107 9.46 1.77 8.84
C GLY A 107 10.49 1.46 7.75
N GLY A 108 10.32 0.32 7.08
CA GLY A 108 11.14 -0.03 5.91
C GLY A 108 12.56 -0.49 6.21
N LEU A 109 12.83 -0.95 7.41
CA LEU A 109 14.16 -1.41 7.83
C LEU A 109 14.41 -2.88 7.47
N GLY A 110 13.58 -3.46 6.66
CA GLY A 110 13.70 -4.87 6.34
C GLY A 110 14.30 -5.17 4.97
#